data_0e675e7db20eacd163dcd0d0267df23c
#
_entry.id   0e675e7db20eacd163dcd0d0267df23c
#
_cell.length_a   1.000
_cell.length_b   1.000
_cell.length_c   1.000
_cell.angle_alpha   90.00
_cell.angle_beta   90.00
_cell.angle_gamma   90.00
#
_symmetry.space_group_name_H-M   'P 1'
#
loop_
_entity.id
_entity.type
_entity.pdbx_description
1 polymer ?
#
loop_
_entity_poly.entity_id
_entity_poly.type
_entity_poly.pdbx_seq_one_letter_code
_entity_poly.pdbx_strand_id
1 'polypeptide(L)'
;MLKVMAKKYWRNMPETSLVQPLIAGAQARESEMIHRSSVDAKVVREGLQHALEAEQAIQAGDNTRASWEALLKDARKCTRCDLYKHATQTVFGEGPLDAAIMFVGEQPGDQEDHAGRPFVGPAGQLFDAALEKVGIDRSTVYVTNAVKHFKFVPRGKKRNHSKPDAGEIEACRWWIEHERELIRPPVTVALGATAARSLIGKTVTISRAREAPLALPDGGECWVTVHPSFLLRIPEEDRRREERDLFVRDLKRIKARAAELVRQSR
;
A
#
# COMPACT_ATOMS: atom_id res chain seq x y z
N MET A 1 24.81 -2.98 -0.43
CA MET A 1 24.11 -3.54 0.75
C MET A 1 22.80 -4.27 0.41
N LEU A 2 22.15 -4.03 -0.73
CA LEU A 2 20.90 -4.73 -1.13
C LEU A 2 21.06 -6.25 -1.42
N LYS A 3 22.25 -6.73 -1.80
CA LYS A 3 22.49 -8.16 -2.10
C LYS A 3 22.46 -9.11 -0.90
N VAL A 4 22.53 -8.63 0.34
CA VAL A 4 22.65 -9.47 1.55
C VAL A 4 21.29 -9.76 2.19
N MET A 5 20.32 -8.86 2.08
CA MET A 5 18.99 -9.08 2.68
C MET A 5 18.10 -10.04 1.87
N ALA A 6 18.18 -10.03 0.53
CA ALA A 6 17.44 -10.96 -0.32
C ALA A 6 17.73 -12.45 -0.03
N LYS A 7 18.97 -12.80 0.34
CA LYS A 7 19.36 -14.20 0.58
C LYS A 7 18.75 -14.84 1.82
N LYS A 8 18.25 -14.11 2.79
CA LYS A 8 17.83 -14.64 4.10
C LYS A 8 16.38 -15.13 4.13
N TYR A 9 15.51 -14.60 3.27
CA TYR A 9 14.07 -14.90 3.26
C TYR A 9 13.60 -15.85 2.15
N TRP A 10 14.41 -16.04 1.08
CA TRP A 10 14.03 -16.79 -0.12
C TRP A 10 14.60 -18.21 -0.21
N ARG A 11 15.31 -18.70 0.82
CA ARG A 11 16.04 -19.98 0.76
C ARG A 11 15.17 -21.24 0.73
N ASN A 12 13.88 -21.16 1.01
CA ASN A 12 13.02 -22.34 1.16
C ASN A 12 11.73 -22.29 0.31
N MET A 13 11.71 -21.57 -0.81
CA MET A 13 10.59 -21.64 -1.74
C MET A 13 10.84 -22.70 -2.82
N PRO A 14 9.91 -23.66 -3.03
CA PRO A 14 10.09 -24.75 -4.00
C PRO A 14 10.13 -24.26 -5.45
N GLU A 15 9.76 -23.01 -5.74
CA GLU A 15 9.60 -22.46 -7.07
C GLU A 15 10.91 -21.94 -7.69
N THR A 16 12.00 -21.75 -6.92
CA THR A 16 13.29 -21.34 -7.47
C THR A 16 13.90 -22.36 -8.42
N SER A 17 13.47 -23.62 -8.36
CA SER A 17 13.89 -24.68 -9.29
C SER A 17 13.24 -24.61 -10.65
N LEU A 18 12.11 -23.88 -10.81
CA LEU A 18 11.37 -23.74 -12.07
C LEU A 18 11.89 -22.59 -12.95
N VAL A 19 12.57 -21.61 -12.36
CA VAL A 19 13.04 -20.40 -13.06
C VAL A 19 14.26 -20.71 -13.94
N GLN A 20 15.17 -21.56 -13.48
CA GLN A 20 16.39 -21.90 -14.21
C GLN A 20 16.15 -22.61 -15.57
N PRO A 21 15.20 -23.55 -15.70
CA PRO A 21 14.91 -24.20 -16.97
C PRO A 21 14.28 -23.25 -18.00
N LEU A 22 13.50 -22.25 -17.55
CA LEU A 22 12.86 -21.26 -18.44
C LEU A 22 13.87 -20.28 -19.04
N ILE A 23 14.83 -19.81 -18.23
CA ILE A 23 15.93 -18.94 -18.68
C ILE A 23 16.85 -19.71 -19.67
N ALA A 24 17.20 -20.95 -19.34
CA ALA A 24 18.00 -21.80 -20.23
C ALA A 24 17.27 -22.10 -21.55
N GLY A 25 15.94 -22.30 -21.49
CA GLY A 25 15.12 -22.50 -22.69
C GLY A 25 15.00 -21.26 -23.58
N ALA A 26 15.00 -20.07 -23.01
CA ALA A 26 14.99 -18.80 -23.74
C ALA A 26 16.35 -18.55 -24.43
N GLN A 27 17.46 -18.76 -23.74
CA GLN A 27 18.81 -18.63 -24.28
C GLN A 27 19.13 -19.65 -25.37
N ALA A 28 18.63 -20.89 -25.25
CA ALA A 28 18.79 -21.92 -26.30
C ALA A 28 18.01 -21.55 -27.57
N ARG A 29 16.78 -20.98 -27.42
CA ARG A 29 15.98 -20.49 -28.55
C ARG A 29 16.63 -19.27 -29.24
N GLU A 30 17.29 -18.40 -28.47
CA GLU A 30 18.08 -17.28 -29.02
C GLU A 30 19.17 -17.77 -29.95
N SER A 31 19.99 -18.73 -29.53
CA SER A 31 21.07 -19.31 -30.33
C SER A 31 20.58 -20.01 -31.58
N GLU A 32 19.44 -20.68 -31.54
CA GLU A 32 18.85 -21.41 -32.65
C GLU A 32 18.21 -20.47 -33.69
N MET A 33 17.59 -19.36 -33.28
CA MET A 33 17.01 -18.37 -34.19
C MET A 33 18.07 -17.54 -34.93
N ILE A 34 19.16 -17.18 -34.28
CA ILE A 34 20.28 -16.46 -34.91
C ILE A 34 20.89 -17.28 -36.03
N HIS A 35 20.86 -18.61 -35.94
CA HIS A 35 21.47 -19.52 -36.96
C HIS A 35 20.57 -19.75 -38.19
N ARG A 36 19.26 -19.47 -38.11
CA ARG A 36 18.29 -19.86 -39.18
C ARG A 36 17.72 -18.69 -39.99
N SER A 37 18.04 -17.45 -39.70
CA SER A 37 17.33 -16.31 -40.28
C SER A 37 18.29 -15.34 -41.02
N SER A 38 17.88 -14.95 -42.24
CA SER A 38 18.44 -13.82 -43.01
C SER A 38 17.97 -12.46 -42.46
N VAL A 39 17.31 -12.42 -41.33
CA VAL A 39 16.84 -11.23 -40.62
C VAL A 39 18.02 -10.61 -39.87
N ASP A 40 18.09 -9.29 -39.85
CA ASP A 40 19.11 -8.53 -39.13
C ASP A 40 19.22 -9.02 -37.67
N ALA A 41 20.36 -9.59 -37.31
CA ALA A 41 20.62 -10.18 -35.99
C ALA A 41 20.38 -9.18 -34.82
N LYS A 42 20.42 -7.89 -35.12
CA LYS A 42 20.11 -6.82 -34.15
C LYS A 42 18.62 -6.80 -33.82
N VAL A 43 17.75 -6.87 -34.85
CA VAL A 43 16.26 -6.85 -34.65
C VAL A 43 15.81 -8.09 -33.91
N VAL A 44 16.38 -9.25 -34.19
CA VAL A 44 16.09 -10.51 -33.48
C VAL A 44 16.52 -10.40 -32.01
N ARG A 45 17.68 -9.84 -31.72
CA ARG A 45 18.20 -9.68 -30.36
C ARG A 45 17.37 -8.70 -29.54
N GLU A 46 16.98 -7.56 -30.12
CA GLU A 46 16.10 -6.58 -29.48
C GLU A 46 14.71 -7.19 -29.19
N GLY A 47 14.13 -7.93 -30.14
CA GLY A 47 12.85 -8.61 -29.94
C GLY A 47 12.90 -9.67 -28.85
N LEU A 48 13.98 -10.44 -28.74
CA LEU A 48 14.18 -11.43 -27.68
C LEU A 48 14.41 -10.77 -26.31
N GLN A 49 15.16 -9.66 -26.28
CA GLN A 49 15.37 -8.90 -25.06
C GLN A 49 14.04 -8.38 -24.50
N HIS A 50 13.18 -7.79 -25.34
CA HIS A 50 11.84 -7.35 -24.94
C HIS A 50 10.95 -8.50 -24.47
N ALA A 51 11.03 -9.67 -25.11
CA ALA A 51 10.28 -10.84 -24.68
C ALA A 51 10.75 -11.35 -23.30
N LEU A 52 12.05 -11.39 -23.06
CA LEU A 52 12.62 -11.76 -21.75
C LEU A 52 12.24 -10.78 -20.64
N GLU A 53 12.29 -9.48 -20.93
CA GLU A 53 11.87 -8.45 -19.99
C GLU A 53 10.37 -8.55 -19.66
N ALA A 54 9.53 -8.86 -20.66
CA ALA A 54 8.10 -9.10 -20.46
C ALA A 54 7.82 -10.37 -19.62
N GLU A 55 8.52 -11.48 -19.90
CA GLU A 55 8.42 -12.70 -19.09
C GLU A 55 8.87 -12.48 -17.64
N GLN A 56 9.98 -11.74 -17.44
CA GLN A 56 10.45 -11.38 -16.09
C GLN A 56 9.47 -10.47 -15.33
N ALA A 57 8.84 -9.52 -16.05
CA ALA A 57 7.81 -8.65 -15.46
C ALA A 57 6.55 -9.43 -15.05
N ILE A 58 6.10 -10.39 -15.87
CA ILE A 58 4.98 -11.28 -15.56
C ILE A 58 5.32 -12.15 -14.35
N GLN A 59 6.49 -12.79 -14.31
CA GLN A 59 6.92 -13.59 -13.16
C GLN A 59 7.07 -12.75 -11.88
N ALA A 60 7.61 -11.53 -11.99
CA ALA A 60 7.71 -10.62 -10.86
C ALA A 60 6.32 -10.24 -10.33
N GLY A 61 5.33 -10.02 -11.20
CA GLY A 61 3.94 -9.76 -10.84
C GLY A 61 3.28 -10.94 -10.13
N ASP A 62 3.47 -12.14 -10.63
CA ASP A 62 2.94 -13.37 -10.01
C ASP A 62 3.60 -13.63 -8.63
N ASN A 63 4.91 -13.41 -8.51
CA ASN A 63 5.61 -13.52 -7.24
C ASN A 63 5.14 -12.47 -6.23
N THR A 64 4.85 -11.24 -6.67
CA THR A 64 4.33 -10.19 -5.81
C THR A 64 2.94 -10.55 -5.28
N ARG A 65 2.06 -11.07 -6.14
CA ARG A 65 0.73 -11.53 -5.75
C ARG A 65 0.79 -12.70 -4.77
N ALA A 66 1.59 -13.72 -5.05
CA ALA A 66 1.77 -14.87 -4.16
C ALA A 66 2.34 -14.43 -2.79
N SER A 67 3.31 -13.52 -2.77
CA SER A 67 3.86 -12.95 -1.54
C SER A 67 2.83 -12.14 -0.76
N TRP A 68 1.98 -11.37 -1.45
CA TRP A 68 0.89 -10.63 -0.82
C TRP A 68 -0.17 -11.55 -0.21
N GLU A 69 -0.55 -12.62 -0.90
CA GLU A 69 -1.49 -13.63 -0.39
C GLU A 69 -0.94 -14.37 0.83
N ALA A 70 0.36 -14.69 0.83
CA ALA A 70 1.03 -15.27 1.99
C ALA A 70 1.02 -14.29 3.16
N LEU A 71 1.35 -13.02 2.93
CA LEU A 71 1.33 -11.97 3.94
C LEU A 71 -0.08 -11.76 4.51
N LEU A 72 -1.12 -11.77 3.66
CA LEU A 72 -2.53 -11.69 4.09
C LEU A 72 -2.92 -12.90 4.94
N LYS A 73 -2.50 -14.12 4.55
CA LYS A 73 -2.77 -15.35 5.31
C LYS A 73 -2.14 -15.30 6.71
N ASP A 74 -0.93 -14.77 6.81
CA ASP A 74 -0.23 -14.60 8.09
C ASP A 74 -0.88 -13.49 8.93
N ALA A 75 -1.31 -12.39 8.30
CA ALA A 75 -2.00 -11.29 8.97
C ALA A 75 -3.30 -11.75 9.64
N ARG A 76 -4.03 -12.68 9.03
CA ARG A 76 -5.26 -13.26 9.62
C ARG A 76 -5.03 -13.99 10.94
N LYS A 77 -3.79 -14.39 11.24
CA LYS A 77 -3.37 -15.05 12.48
C LYS A 77 -2.54 -14.15 13.38
N CYS A 78 -2.54 -12.85 13.12
CA CYS A 78 -1.69 -11.89 13.82
C CYS A 78 -2.01 -11.82 15.32
N THR A 79 -0.98 -12.02 16.14
CA THR A 79 -1.04 -11.89 17.59
C THR A 79 0.04 -10.93 18.13
N ARG A 80 0.51 -9.98 17.30
CA ARG A 80 1.63 -9.08 17.64
C ARG A 80 1.31 -8.07 18.75
N CYS A 81 0.03 -7.76 18.98
CA CYS A 81 -0.45 -6.91 20.08
C CYS A 81 -1.79 -7.44 20.57
N ASP A 82 -2.22 -7.04 21.76
CA ASP A 82 -3.42 -7.59 22.41
C ASP A 82 -4.76 -7.24 21.74
N LEU A 83 -4.76 -6.38 20.73
CA LEU A 83 -5.97 -5.99 20.02
C LEU A 83 -6.69 -7.17 19.34
N TYR A 84 -5.95 -8.19 18.90
CA TYR A 84 -6.53 -9.40 18.29
C TYR A 84 -7.49 -10.14 19.21
N LYS A 85 -7.33 -10.00 20.55
CA LYS A 85 -8.19 -10.68 21.54
C LYS A 85 -9.62 -10.16 21.56
N HIS A 86 -9.84 -8.93 21.11
CA HIS A 86 -11.11 -8.23 21.21
C HIS A 86 -11.71 -7.89 19.84
N ALA A 87 -10.89 -7.69 18.82
CA ALA A 87 -11.34 -7.47 17.45
C ALA A 87 -12.02 -8.72 16.88
N THR A 88 -12.95 -8.53 15.94
CA THR A 88 -13.63 -9.63 15.26
C THR A 88 -12.66 -10.37 14.32
N GLN A 89 -11.81 -9.62 13.64
CA GLN A 89 -10.82 -10.14 12.69
C GLN A 89 -9.75 -9.10 12.37
N THR A 90 -8.71 -9.56 11.68
CA THR A 90 -7.73 -8.68 11.06
C THR A 90 -8.34 -8.01 9.83
N VAL A 91 -8.19 -6.68 9.72
CA VAL A 91 -8.55 -5.92 8.51
C VAL A 91 -7.26 -5.52 7.80
N PHE A 92 -6.95 -6.24 6.74
CA PHE A 92 -5.75 -6.01 5.94
C PHE A 92 -6.00 -4.97 4.84
N GLY A 93 -4.95 -4.57 4.10
CA GLY A 93 -5.10 -3.64 2.99
C GLY A 93 -5.76 -4.28 1.77
N GLU A 94 -6.32 -3.45 0.89
CA GLU A 94 -6.92 -3.86 -0.38
C GLU A 94 -6.61 -2.85 -1.49
N GLY A 95 -6.50 -3.35 -2.71
CA GLY A 95 -6.24 -2.58 -3.92
C GLY A 95 -5.24 -3.27 -4.84
N PRO A 96 -4.90 -2.65 -5.99
CA PRO A 96 -3.91 -3.18 -6.91
C PRO A 96 -2.51 -3.15 -6.29
N LEU A 97 -1.69 -4.16 -6.59
CA LEU A 97 -0.34 -4.30 -6.03
C LEU A 97 0.70 -3.41 -6.74
N ASP A 98 0.31 -2.80 -7.85
CA ASP A 98 1.07 -1.80 -8.62
C ASP A 98 0.51 -0.38 -8.43
N ALA A 99 -0.26 -0.14 -7.36
CA ALA A 99 -0.87 1.14 -7.08
C ALA A 99 0.17 2.27 -6.98
N ALA A 100 -0.04 3.35 -7.73
CA ALA A 100 0.80 4.55 -7.64
C ALA A 100 0.57 5.35 -6.35
N ILE A 101 -0.57 5.15 -5.69
CA ILE A 101 -0.93 5.83 -4.44
C ILE A 101 -1.40 4.78 -3.43
N MET A 102 -0.78 4.79 -2.24
CA MET A 102 -1.21 4.03 -1.08
C MET A 102 -1.76 4.95 0.00
N PHE A 103 -2.99 4.75 0.42
CA PHE A 103 -3.59 5.47 1.54
C PHE A 103 -3.54 4.63 2.82
N VAL A 104 -3.05 5.24 3.90
CA VAL A 104 -2.92 4.60 5.21
C VAL A 104 -3.76 5.35 6.23
N GLY A 105 -4.80 4.70 6.76
CA GLY A 105 -5.62 5.20 7.85
C GLY A 105 -5.04 4.89 9.25
N GLU A 106 -5.83 5.13 10.29
CA GLU A 106 -5.43 4.88 11.68
C GLU A 106 -5.60 3.39 12.04
N GLN A 107 -6.82 2.90 12.06
CA GLN A 107 -7.23 1.53 12.37
C GLN A 107 -8.62 1.26 11.76
N PRO A 108 -9.06 0.00 11.67
CA PRO A 108 -10.43 -0.32 11.30
C PRO A 108 -11.45 0.33 12.25
N GLY A 109 -12.60 0.71 11.75
CA GLY A 109 -13.77 1.01 12.54
C GLY A 109 -14.63 -0.24 12.80
N ASP A 110 -15.79 -0.04 13.42
CA ASP A 110 -16.72 -1.12 13.76
C ASP A 110 -17.22 -1.87 12.50
N GLN A 111 -17.57 -1.14 11.45
CA GLN A 111 -18.05 -1.74 10.20
C GLN A 111 -16.94 -2.47 9.45
N GLU A 112 -15.73 -1.92 9.44
CA GLU A 112 -14.55 -2.53 8.85
C GLU A 112 -14.16 -3.83 9.56
N ASP A 113 -14.22 -3.83 10.91
CA ASP A 113 -13.93 -5.00 11.75
C ASP A 113 -14.89 -6.16 11.47
N HIS A 114 -16.17 -5.85 11.21
CA HIS A 114 -17.16 -6.85 10.82
C HIS A 114 -17.00 -7.31 9.36
N ALA A 115 -16.74 -6.38 8.44
CA ALA A 115 -16.64 -6.67 7.01
C ALA A 115 -15.30 -7.31 6.60
N GLY A 116 -14.24 -7.15 7.42
CA GLY A 116 -12.88 -7.57 7.09
C GLY A 116 -12.22 -6.72 5.98
N ARG A 117 -12.78 -5.55 5.66
CA ARG A 117 -12.33 -4.67 4.56
C ARG A 117 -12.11 -3.23 5.07
N PRO A 118 -11.03 -2.55 4.63
CA PRO A 118 -10.74 -1.19 5.05
C PRO A 118 -11.67 -0.17 4.39
N PHE A 119 -11.99 0.90 5.10
CA PHE A 119 -12.73 2.06 4.60
C PHE A 119 -14.12 1.76 4.02
N VAL A 120 -14.89 0.87 4.65
CA VAL A 120 -16.29 0.56 4.26
C VAL A 120 -17.34 1.33 5.07
N GLY A 121 -16.96 1.87 6.22
CA GLY A 121 -17.84 2.65 7.10
C GLY A 121 -17.98 4.13 6.68
N PRO A 122 -18.60 4.97 7.54
CA PRO A 122 -18.90 6.38 7.22
C PRO A 122 -17.68 7.22 6.84
N ALA A 123 -16.52 6.96 7.46
CA ALA A 123 -15.27 7.63 7.10
C ALA A 123 -14.77 7.21 5.71
N GLY A 124 -14.98 5.94 5.34
CA GLY A 124 -14.69 5.42 4.01
C GLY A 124 -15.58 6.02 2.95
N GLN A 125 -16.88 6.11 3.19
CA GLN A 125 -17.83 6.74 2.26
C GLN A 125 -17.47 8.21 1.97
N LEU A 126 -17.09 8.98 3.00
CA LEU A 126 -16.61 10.35 2.82
C LEU A 126 -15.30 10.38 2.04
N PHE A 127 -14.41 9.45 2.30
CA PHE A 127 -13.15 9.30 1.57
C PHE A 127 -13.39 8.99 0.08
N ASP A 128 -14.24 8.03 -0.22
CA ASP A 128 -14.59 7.64 -1.60
C ASP A 128 -15.21 8.81 -2.37
N ALA A 129 -16.16 9.55 -1.75
CA ALA A 129 -16.73 10.75 -2.34
C ALA A 129 -15.67 11.85 -2.61
N ALA A 130 -14.66 11.97 -1.75
CA ALA A 130 -13.58 12.92 -1.97
C ALA A 130 -12.63 12.48 -3.08
N LEU A 131 -12.33 11.17 -3.22
CA LEU A 131 -11.58 10.60 -4.34
C LEU A 131 -12.29 10.86 -5.67
N GLU A 132 -13.59 10.56 -5.73
CA GLU A 132 -14.43 10.80 -6.91
C GLU A 132 -14.40 12.29 -7.32
N LYS A 133 -14.56 13.21 -6.36
CA LYS A 133 -14.53 14.67 -6.58
C LYS A 133 -13.22 15.14 -7.23
N VAL A 134 -12.11 14.46 -6.98
CA VAL A 134 -10.80 14.78 -7.60
C VAL A 134 -10.47 13.89 -8.80
N GLY A 135 -11.37 12.97 -9.17
CA GLY A 135 -11.20 12.04 -10.28
C GLY A 135 -10.09 10.99 -10.02
N ILE A 136 -9.97 10.54 -8.79
CA ILE A 136 -9.17 9.34 -8.44
C ILE A 136 -10.15 8.16 -8.38
N ASP A 137 -9.93 7.16 -9.22
CA ASP A 137 -10.68 5.91 -9.14
C ASP A 137 -10.23 5.11 -7.91
N ARG A 138 -11.19 4.77 -7.02
CA ARG A 138 -10.94 3.98 -5.80
C ARG A 138 -10.30 2.62 -6.11
N SER A 139 -10.59 2.05 -7.27
CA SER A 139 -10.05 0.76 -7.71
C SER A 139 -8.57 0.80 -8.12
N THR A 140 -8.02 1.99 -8.37
CA THR A 140 -6.62 2.18 -8.79
C THR A 140 -5.66 2.51 -7.64
N VAL A 141 -6.18 2.64 -6.43
CA VAL A 141 -5.39 2.97 -5.25
C VAL A 141 -5.40 1.82 -4.24
N TYR A 142 -4.30 1.67 -3.51
CA TYR A 142 -4.25 0.73 -2.39
C TYR A 142 -4.61 1.45 -1.10
N VAL A 143 -5.47 0.84 -0.29
CA VAL A 143 -5.86 1.41 1.00
C VAL A 143 -5.65 0.40 2.13
N THR A 144 -5.17 0.89 3.25
CA THR A 144 -4.89 0.11 4.44
C THR A 144 -4.94 0.99 5.70
N ASN A 145 -4.63 0.41 6.85
CA ASN A 145 -4.54 1.11 8.12
C ASN A 145 -3.19 0.83 8.81
N ALA A 146 -2.73 1.78 9.62
CA ALA A 146 -1.53 1.64 10.45
C ALA A 146 -1.66 0.49 11.45
N VAL A 147 -2.85 0.28 12.01
CA VAL A 147 -3.19 -0.84 12.89
C VAL A 147 -4.24 -1.71 12.23
N LYS A 148 -4.03 -3.04 12.28
CA LYS A 148 -4.86 -4.02 11.54
C LYS A 148 -6.06 -4.54 12.32
N HIS A 149 -6.17 -4.24 13.61
CA HIS A 149 -7.28 -4.64 14.46
C HIS A 149 -8.00 -3.45 15.05
N PHE A 150 -9.30 -3.56 15.23
CA PHE A 150 -10.13 -2.52 15.83
C PHE A 150 -9.92 -2.42 17.33
N LYS A 151 -9.44 -1.27 17.80
CA LYS A 151 -9.40 -0.92 19.23
C LYS A 151 -10.66 -0.20 19.63
N PHE A 152 -11.37 -0.72 20.63
CA PHE A 152 -12.58 -0.13 21.13
C PHE A 152 -12.75 -0.30 22.65
N VAL A 153 -13.63 0.51 23.21
CA VAL A 153 -14.12 0.36 24.58
C VAL A 153 -15.59 -0.01 24.51
N PRO A 154 -16.00 -1.14 25.09
CA PRO A 154 -17.42 -1.52 25.15
C PRO A 154 -18.22 -0.49 25.97
N ARG A 155 -19.38 -0.06 25.43
CA ARG A 155 -20.33 0.76 26.12
C ARG A 155 -21.75 0.24 25.89
N GLY A 156 -22.21 -0.63 26.74
CA GLY A 156 -23.43 -1.41 26.52
C GLY A 156 -23.28 -2.28 25.27
N LYS A 157 -24.21 -2.14 24.33
CA LYS A 157 -24.17 -2.87 23.03
C LYS A 157 -23.25 -2.22 21.97
N LYS A 158 -22.69 -1.03 22.24
CA LYS A 158 -21.86 -0.29 21.29
C LYS A 158 -20.37 -0.53 21.54
N ARG A 159 -19.59 -0.62 20.48
CA ARG A 159 -18.13 -0.68 20.51
C ARG A 159 -17.59 0.72 20.14
N ASN A 160 -17.26 1.51 21.17
CA ASN A 160 -16.77 2.87 20.95
C ASN A 160 -15.30 2.84 20.57
N HIS A 161 -14.98 3.42 19.41
CA HIS A 161 -13.61 3.59 18.94
C HIS A 161 -12.69 4.18 20.02
N SER A 162 -11.53 3.56 20.22
CA SER A 162 -10.46 4.01 21.10
C SER A 162 -9.17 4.10 20.31
N LYS A 163 -8.40 5.17 20.49
CA LYS A 163 -7.18 5.40 19.73
C LYS A 163 -6.12 4.36 20.09
N PRO A 164 -5.41 3.78 19.10
CA PRO A 164 -4.26 2.91 19.34
C PRO A 164 -3.16 3.64 20.11
N ASP A 165 -2.51 2.96 21.02
CA ASP A 165 -1.35 3.48 21.73
C ASP A 165 -0.04 3.29 20.93
N ALA A 166 1.06 3.76 21.51
CA ALA A 166 2.35 3.72 20.85
C ALA A 166 2.87 2.30 20.61
N GLY A 167 2.64 1.40 21.56
CA GLY A 167 3.07 0.01 21.47
C GLY A 167 2.30 -0.77 20.42
N GLU A 168 0.98 -0.56 20.32
CA GLU A 168 0.13 -1.18 19.32
C GLU A 168 0.48 -0.72 17.90
N ILE A 169 0.77 0.59 17.73
CA ILE A 169 1.23 1.15 16.45
C ILE A 169 2.56 0.53 16.05
N GLU A 170 3.51 0.45 16.96
CA GLU A 170 4.83 -0.11 16.71
C GLU A 170 4.77 -1.61 16.38
N ALA A 171 3.99 -2.39 17.14
CA ALA A 171 3.78 -3.81 16.87
C ALA A 171 3.14 -4.07 15.50
N CYS A 172 2.27 -3.16 15.04
CA CYS A 172 1.59 -3.27 13.75
C CYS A 172 2.40 -2.70 12.57
N ARG A 173 3.43 -1.88 12.83
CA ARG A 173 4.28 -1.26 11.79
C ARG A 173 4.86 -2.28 10.82
N TRP A 174 5.26 -3.44 11.30
CA TRP A 174 5.78 -4.53 10.49
C TRP A 174 4.89 -4.86 9.29
N TRP A 175 3.55 -4.85 9.46
CA TRP A 175 2.61 -5.11 8.37
C TRP A 175 2.64 -4.01 7.31
N ILE A 176 2.67 -2.73 7.72
CA ILE A 176 2.74 -1.60 6.80
C ILE A 176 4.05 -1.60 5.99
N GLU A 177 5.16 -1.91 6.63
CA GLU A 177 6.46 -1.99 5.97
C GLU A 177 6.45 -3.07 4.88
N HIS A 178 5.89 -4.24 5.16
CA HIS A 178 5.81 -5.33 4.17
C HIS A 178 4.79 -5.05 3.05
N GLU A 179 3.63 -4.46 3.36
CA GLU A 179 2.70 -3.99 2.32
C GLU A 179 3.40 -3.00 1.39
N ARG A 180 4.16 -2.03 1.93
CA ARG A 180 4.89 -1.05 1.13
C ARG A 180 6.06 -1.65 0.35
N GLU A 181 6.76 -2.61 0.92
CA GLU A 181 7.84 -3.34 0.25
C GLU A 181 7.33 -4.10 -0.98
N LEU A 182 6.14 -4.70 -0.89
CA LEU A 182 5.51 -5.42 -2.01
C LEU A 182 4.96 -4.48 -3.07
N ILE A 183 4.24 -3.42 -2.67
CA ILE A 183 3.52 -2.52 -3.57
C ILE A 183 4.45 -1.45 -4.16
N ARG A 184 5.43 -0.97 -3.38
CA ARG A 184 6.38 0.09 -3.75
C ARG A 184 5.72 1.34 -4.32
N PRO A 185 4.67 1.88 -3.67
CA PRO A 185 3.97 3.03 -4.20
C PRO A 185 4.89 4.25 -4.19
N PRO A 186 5.04 5.01 -5.30
CA PRO A 186 5.82 6.24 -5.30
C PRO A 186 5.25 7.29 -4.32
N VAL A 187 3.95 7.23 -4.05
CA VAL A 187 3.26 8.12 -3.10
C VAL A 187 2.52 7.32 -2.04
N THR A 188 2.88 7.51 -0.77
CA THR A 188 2.12 7.01 0.39
C THR A 188 1.45 8.18 1.08
N VAL A 189 0.17 8.06 1.42
CA VAL A 189 -0.62 9.12 2.06
C VAL A 189 -1.00 8.70 3.47
N ALA A 190 -0.52 9.42 4.47
CA ALA A 190 -0.93 9.27 5.86
C ALA A 190 -2.22 10.04 6.11
N LEU A 191 -3.30 9.35 6.39
CA LEU A 191 -4.57 9.93 6.82
C LEU A 191 -4.57 10.05 8.35
N GLY A 192 -4.13 11.20 8.84
CA GLY A 192 -4.09 11.52 10.27
C GLY A 192 -2.75 11.20 10.96
N ALA A 193 -2.66 11.61 12.23
CA ALA A 193 -1.42 11.56 13.00
C ALA A 193 -0.92 10.14 13.32
N THR A 194 -1.84 9.18 13.52
CA THR A 194 -1.49 7.78 13.81
C THR A 194 -0.83 7.12 12.60
N ALA A 195 -1.41 7.31 11.42
CA ALA A 195 -0.81 6.82 10.17
C ALA A 195 0.54 7.47 9.90
N ALA A 196 0.64 8.79 10.06
CA ALA A 196 1.90 9.51 9.90
C ALA A 196 2.98 8.99 10.87
N ARG A 197 2.63 8.75 12.15
CA ARG A 197 3.55 8.16 13.12
C ARG A 197 4.01 6.75 12.72
N SER A 198 3.11 5.92 12.24
CA SER A 198 3.43 4.56 11.80
C SER A 198 4.43 4.56 10.64
N LEU A 199 4.25 5.46 9.66
CA LEU A 199 5.10 5.55 8.46
C LEU A 199 6.45 6.23 8.73
N ILE A 200 6.47 7.29 9.53
CA ILE A 200 7.64 8.17 9.70
C ILE A 200 8.43 7.82 10.97
N GLY A 201 7.83 7.07 11.91
CA GLY A 201 8.44 6.69 13.18
C GLY A 201 8.41 7.77 14.27
N LYS A 202 7.89 8.96 13.98
CA LYS A 202 7.79 10.09 14.93
C LYS A 202 6.46 10.81 14.82
N THR A 203 6.08 11.51 15.89
CA THR A 203 4.89 12.36 15.90
C THR A 203 5.09 13.58 15.00
N VAL A 204 4.12 13.89 14.16
CA VAL A 204 4.10 15.08 13.31
C VAL A 204 2.86 15.91 13.56
N THR A 205 2.97 17.22 13.38
CA THR A 205 1.83 18.14 13.40
C THR A 205 1.22 18.18 12.02
N ILE A 206 -0.05 17.75 11.90
CA ILE A 206 -0.74 17.62 10.61
C ILE A 206 -0.72 18.92 9.81
N SER A 207 -1.03 20.06 10.43
CA SER A 207 -1.06 21.37 9.74
C SER A 207 0.26 21.72 9.07
N ARG A 208 1.40 21.40 9.68
CA ARG A 208 2.73 21.62 9.10
C ARG A 208 3.09 20.56 8.06
N ALA A 209 2.77 19.30 8.35
CA ALA A 209 3.11 18.18 7.46
C ALA A 209 2.27 18.14 6.17
N ARG A 210 1.13 18.86 6.11
CA ARG A 210 0.31 19.02 4.89
C ARG A 210 0.99 19.87 3.81
N GLU A 211 1.96 20.69 4.17
CA GLU A 211 2.55 21.68 3.25
C GLU A 211 3.43 21.06 2.18
N ALA A 212 4.16 20.00 2.55
CA ALA A 212 5.08 19.31 1.65
C ALA A 212 5.22 17.83 2.01
N PRO A 213 5.57 16.96 1.04
CA PRO A 213 5.83 15.56 1.30
C PRO A 213 7.06 15.39 2.19
N LEU A 214 7.05 14.32 2.98
CA LEU A 214 8.16 13.87 3.80
C LEU A 214 8.81 12.67 3.11
N ALA A 215 10.14 12.61 3.11
CA ALA A 215 10.85 11.46 2.58
C ALA A 215 10.66 10.23 3.48
N LEU A 216 10.43 9.08 2.88
CA LEU A 216 10.39 7.79 3.56
C LEU A 216 11.74 7.07 3.47
N PRO A 217 12.08 6.22 4.44
CA PRO A 217 13.38 5.52 4.47
C PRO A 217 13.65 4.66 3.23
N ASP A 218 12.60 4.20 2.55
CA ASP A 218 12.67 3.39 1.33
C ASP A 218 12.67 4.20 0.02
N GLY A 219 12.74 5.54 0.11
CA GLY A 219 12.85 6.45 -1.03
C GLY A 219 11.52 6.95 -1.58
N GLY A 220 10.36 6.50 -1.08
CA GLY A 220 9.05 7.02 -1.45
C GLY A 220 8.71 8.34 -0.74
N GLU A 221 7.67 9.02 -1.21
CA GLU A 221 7.12 10.24 -0.61
C GLU A 221 5.95 9.92 0.34
N CYS A 222 5.97 10.50 1.55
CA CYS A 222 4.84 10.47 2.49
C CYS A 222 4.13 11.81 2.49
N TRP A 223 2.92 11.84 2.00
CA TRP A 223 2.00 12.98 2.10
C TRP A 223 1.12 12.82 3.33
N VAL A 224 0.89 13.91 4.05
CA VAL A 224 0.09 13.88 5.28
C VAL A 224 -1.13 14.77 5.12
N THR A 225 -2.31 14.25 5.45
CA THR A 225 -3.55 15.03 5.50
C THR A 225 -4.42 14.56 6.67
N VAL A 226 -5.58 15.17 6.87
CA VAL A 226 -6.49 14.77 7.94
C VAL A 226 -7.13 13.41 7.67
N HIS A 227 -7.50 12.70 8.73
CA HIS A 227 -8.30 11.49 8.58
C HIS A 227 -9.76 11.85 8.24
N PRO A 228 -10.44 11.16 7.32
CA PRO A 228 -11.83 11.47 6.95
C PRO A 228 -12.79 11.51 8.16
N SER A 229 -12.58 10.65 9.17
CA SER A 229 -13.39 10.67 10.39
C SER A 229 -13.29 11.97 11.21
N PHE A 230 -12.21 12.74 11.05
CA PHE A 230 -12.09 14.06 11.66
C PHE A 230 -13.15 15.01 11.08
N LEU A 231 -13.32 14.98 9.75
CA LEU A 231 -14.30 15.83 9.04
C LEU A 231 -15.75 15.53 9.46
N LEU A 232 -16.04 14.28 9.85
CA LEU A 232 -17.37 13.90 10.35
C LEU A 232 -17.64 14.43 11.76
N ARG A 233 -16.61 14.72 12.56
CA ARG A 233 -16.72 15.15 13.95
C ARG A 233 -16.71 16.66 14.15
N ILE A 234 -16.52 17.44 13.10
CA ILE A 234 -16.55 18.91 13.17
C ILE A 234 -18.02 19.35 13.31
N PRO A 235 -18.44 19.96 14.43
CA PRO A 235 -19.83 20.34 14.64
C PRO A 235 -20.22 21.57 13.81
N GLU A 236 -19.32 22.55 13.66
CA GLU A 236 -19.55 23.80 12.95
C GLU A 236 -19.53 23.56 11.43
N GLU A 237 -20.63 23.90 10.74
CA GLU A 237 -20.81 23.62 9.30
C GLU A 237 -19.79 24.34 8.42
N ASP A 238 -19.51 25.62 8.69
CA ASP A 238 -18.56 26.39 7.89
C ASP A 238 -17.14 25.85 8.02
N ARG A 239 -16.70 25.56 9.24
CA ARG A 239 -15.41 24.92 9.50
C ARG A 239 -15.32 23.54 8.87
N ARG A 240 -16.39 22.76 8.93
CA ARG A 240 -16.43 21.43 8.29
C ARG A 240 -16.31 21.53 6.77
N ARG A 241 -16.93 22.55 6.16
CA ARG A 241 -16.79 22.83 4.73
C ARG A 241 -15.37 23.22 4.38
N GLU A 242 -14.78 24.16 5.10
CA GLU A 242 -13.39 24.59 4.92
C GLU A 242 -12.41 23.41 4.99
N GLU A 243 -12.50 22.57 6.01
CA GLU A 243 -11.64 21.40 6.19
C GLU A 243 -11.85 20.33 5.09
N ARG A 244 -13.08 20.16 4.60
CA ARG A 244 -13.35 19.31 3.43
C ARG A 244 -12.71 19.85 2.15
N ASP A 245 -12.75 21.15 1.92
CA ASP A 245 -12.13 21.79 0.77
C ASP A 245 -10.60 21.71 0.85
N LEU A 246 -10.04 21.86 2.05
CA LEU A 246 -8.63 21.60 2.30
C LEU A 246 -8.25 20.15 1.98
N PHE A 247 -9.02 19.18 2.44
CA PHE A 247 -8.81 17.77 2.18
C PHE A 247 -8.84 17.46 0.66
N VAL A 248 -9.83 18.00 -0.05
CA VAL A 248 -9.93 17.87 -1.52
C VAL A 248 -8.73 18.51 -2.23
N ARG A 249 -8.22 19.65 -1.75
CA ARG A 249 -6.99 20.27 -2.29
C ARG A 249 -5.77 19.37 -2.09
N ASP A 250 -5.62 18.76 -0.91
CA ASP A 250 -4.54 17.82 -0.65
C ASP A 250 -4.59 16.65 -1.63
N LEU A 251 -5.76 16.02 -1.82
CA LEU A 251 -5.94 14.92 -2.75
C LEU A 251 -5.61 15.31 -4.21
N LYS A 252 -5.95 16.53 -4.65
CA LYS A 252 -5.56 17.04 -5.98
C LYS A 252 -4.06 17.13 -6.14
N ARG A 253 -3.35 17.66 -5.13
CA ARG A 253 -1.88 17.76 -5.12
C ARG A 253 -1.24 16.38 -5.16
N ILE A 254 -1.72 15.46 -4.33
CA ILE A 254 -1.28 14.06 -4.27
C ILE A 254 -1.45 13.38 -5.62
N LYS A 255 -2.62 13.51 -6.26
CA LYS A 255 -2.89 12.97 -7.59
C LYS A 255 -1.90 13.49 -8.64
N ALA A 256 -1.70 14.80 -8.67
CA ALA A 256 -0.78 15.43 -9.61
C ALA A 256 0.65 14.93 -9.43
N ARG A 257 1.11 14.81 -8.17
CA ARG A 257 2.44 14.33 -7.86
C ARG A 257 2.64 12.87 -8.20
N ALA A 258 1.68 12.00 -7.90
CA ALA A 258 1.74 10.60 -8.28
C ALA A 258 1.84 10.43 -9.81
N ALA A 259 1.05 11.18 -10.58
CA ALA A 259 1.11 11.16 -12.04
C ALA A 259 2.47 11.66 -12.59
N GLU A 260 3.10 12.62 -11.92
CA GLU A 260 4.45 13.09 -12.27
C GLU A 260 5.50 12.01 -12.04
N LEU A 261 5.51 11.39 -10.84
CA LEU A 261 6.47 10.34 -10.48
C LEU A 261 6.36 9.11 -11.39
N VAL A 262 5.14 8.69 -11.73
CA VAL A 262 4.91 7.59 -12.66
C VAL A 262 5.45 7.90 -14.06
N ARG A 263 5.37 9.16 -14.52
CA ARG A 263 5.97 9.56 -15.81
C ARG A 263 7.49 9.58 -15.78
N GLN A 264 8.10 9.91 -14.64
CA GLN A 264 9.57 9.95 -14.48
C GLN A 264 10.20 8.57 -14.36
N SER A 265 9.42 7.55 -14.00
CA SER A 265 9.89 6.15 -13.86
C SER A 265 9.76 5.32 -15.14
N ARG A 266 9.14 5.88 -16.18
CA ARG A 266 9.03 5.29 -17.53
C ARG A 266 10.15 5.80 -18.44
#